data_a572cb2bfd62744fa805a749ccfb8776
#
_entry.id   a572cb2bfd62744fa805a749ccfb8776
#
_cell.length_a   1.000
_cell.length_b   1.000
_cell.length_c   1.000
_cell.angle_alpha   90.00
_cell.angle_beta   90.00
_cell.angle_gamma   90.00
#
_symmetry.space_group_name_H-M   'P 1'
#
loop_
_entity.id
_entity.type
_entity.pdbx_description
1 polymer ?
#
loop_
_entity_poly.entity_id
_entity_poly.type
_entity_poly.pdbx_seq_one_letter_code
_entity_poly.pdbx_strand_id
1 'polypeptide(L)'
;DGDELMVVSGIGEWARRVRELRVQYGWWIYSGVTFKQMAQNSDDVQEFRAIGIDPLLIKPDQYVLMSTTQDLEAAYRWNVLDDIRKQKISTKSKILEYLKKNIGKQVTGEELSALTKTKEWARRVRELRTEEGWPIVTKNAGREDLPVGVYLLESDRQAHAHDRKIPDPVRVNVLTRDHFRCTKCGWSRDMLSPDDPRKMLELHHIHQHKDGGSNTAENLITLCNVCHDEVHRH
;
A
#
# COMPACT_ATOMS: atom_id res chain seq x y z
N ASP A 1 15.22 -10.57 19.42
CA ASP A 1 15.64 -9.19 19.66
C ASP A 1 17.09 -8.94 19.27
N GLY A 2 17.62 -7.70 19.56
CA GLY A 2 18.98 -7.33 19.22
C GLY A 2 20.04 -8.13 19.96
N ASP A 3 19.79 -8.45 21.22
CA ASP A 3 20.73 -9.22 22.04
C ASP A 3 20.82 -10.69 21.57
N GLU A 4 19.67 -11.30 21.24
CA GLU A 4 19.63 -12.64 20.64
C GLU A 4 20.38 -12.68 19.30
N LEU A 5 20.16 -11.65 18.44
CA LEU A 5 20.85 -11.55 17.15
C LEU A 5 22.36 -11.38 17.33
N MET A 6 22.79 -10.63 18.34
CA MET A 6 24.21 -10.48 18.67
C MET A 6 24.81 -11.82 19.11
N VAL A 7 24.13 -12.56 19.98
CA VAL A 7 24.57 -13.87 20.46
C VAL A 7 24.68 -14.89 19.32
N VAL A 8 23.63 -14.98 18.48
CA VAL A 8 23.59 -15.94 17.37
C VAL A 8 24.61 -15.60 16.27
N SER A 9 24.77 -14.31 15.94
CA SER A 9 25.70 -13.89 14.89
C SER A 9 27.14 -13.81 15.35
N GLY A 10 27.39 -13.73 16.65
CA GLY A 10 28.74 -13.56 17.22
C GLY A 10 29.39 -12.20 16.92
N ILE A 11 28.63 -11.24 16.39
CA ILE A 11 29.15 -9.93 15.97
C ILE A 11 28.28 -8.79 16.50
N GLY A 12 28.92 -7.70 16.95
CA GLY A 12 28.24 -6.52 17.45
C GLY A 12 27.47 -5.71 16.38
N GLU A 13 27.71 -5.95 15.08
CA GLU A 13 27.07 -5.26 13.97
C GLU A 13 25.83 -5.98 13.41
N TRP A 14 25.07 -6.66 14.27
CA TRP A 14 23.86 -7.40 13.86
C TRP A 14 22.84 -6.56 13.08
N ALA A 15 22.67 -5.28 13.43
CA ALA A 15 21.75 -4.38 12.74
C ALA A 15 22.15 -4.18 11.27
N ARG A 16 23.44 -4.11 10.97
CA ARG A 16 23.97 -4.06 9.61
C ARG A 16 23.64 -5.37 8.87
N ARG A 17 23.78 -6.52 9.53
CA ARG A 17 23.44 -7.82 8.91
C ARG A 17 21.95 -7.94 8.60
N VAL A 18 21.06 -7.50 9.50
CA VAL A 18 19.63 -7.46 9.21
C VAL A 18 19.34 -6.56 7.98
N ARG A 19 20.03 -5.41 7.88
CA ARG A 19 19.90 -4.56 6.69
C ARG A 19 20.41 -5.25 5.41
N GLU A 20 21.55 -5.95 5.45
CA GLU A 20 22.05 -6.74 4.32
C GLU A 20 21.05 -7.81 3.89
N LEU A 21 20.47 -8.54 4.86
CA LEU A 21 19.43 -9.55 4.58
C LEU A 21 18.24 -8.95 3.81
N ARG A 22 17.79 -7.76 4.18
CA ARG A 22 16.71 -7.06 3.46
C ARG A 22 17.14 -6.55 2.10
N VAL A 23 18.22 -5.80 2.06
CA VAL A 23 18.63 -4.99 0.90
C VAL A 23 19.30 -5.84 -0.19
N GLN A 24 20.16 -6.79 0.19
CA GLN A 24 20.93 -7.58 -0.76
C GLN A 24 20.29 -8.93 -1.06
N TYR A 25 19.66 -9.53 -0.04
CA TYR A 25 19.10 -10.88 -0.14
C TYR A 25 17.57 -10.89 -0.25
N GLY A 26 16.91 -9.74 -0.11
CA GLY A 26 15.47 -9.62 -0.33
C GLY A 26 14.60 -10.34 0.70
N TRP A 27 15.11 -10.53 1.92
CA TRP A 27 14.29 -11.07 3.00
C TRP A 27 13.32 -10.03 3.54
N TRP A 28 12.06 -10.39 3.62
CA TRP A 28 11.03 -9.52 4.16
C TRP A 28 11.03 -9.54 5.69
N ILE A 29 11.81 -8.65 6.28
CA ILE A 29 11.97 -8.51 7.73
C ILE A 29 11.45 -7.14 8.17
N TYR A 30 10.50 -7.11 9.08
CA TYR A 30 10.05 -5.88 9.72
C TYR A 30 10.76 -5.62 11.04
N SER A 31 11.08 -4.35 11.30
CA SER A 31 11.57 -3.89 12.60
C SER A 31 10.40 -3.53 13.52
N GLY A 32 10.59 -3.62 14.82
CA GLY A 32 9.61 -3.16 15.79
C GLY A 32 9.32 -1.65 15.68
N VAL A 33 10.28 -0.88 15.14
CA VAL A 33 10.05 0.54 14.82
C VAL A 33 8.98 0.69 13.73
N THR A 34 9.05 -0.10 12.66
CA THR A 34 8.05 -0.10 11.58
C THR A 34 6.68 -0.54 12.09
N PHE A 35 6.62 -1.60 12.90
CA PHE A 35 5.35 -2.02 13.53
C PHE A 35 4.71 -0.90 14.36
N LYS A 36 5.49 -0.17 15.17
CA LYS A 36 4.99 0.96 15.95
C LYS A 36 4.45 2.11 15.09
N GLN A 37 5.05 2.34 13.93
CA GLN A 37 4.58 3.37 13.01
C GLN A 37 3.27 2.95 12.32
N MET A 38 3.14 1.69 11.95
CA MET A 38 1.90 1.14 11.37
C MET A 38 0.79 1.06 12.41
N ALA A 39 1.11 0.75 13.67
CA ALA A 39 0.15 0.66 14.79
C ALA A 39 -0.51 2.00 15.16
N GLN A 40 -0.14 3.11 14.55
CA GLN A 40 -0.87 4.38 14.68
C GLN A 40 -2.26 4.34 14.00
N ASN A 41 -2.52 3.33 13.19
CA ASN A 41 -3.81 3.09 12.56
C ASN A 41 -4.44 1.80 13.11
N SER A 42 -5.70 1.87 13.56
CA SER A 42 -6.43 0.74 14.12
C SER A 42 -6.62 -0.41 13.12
N ASP A 43 -6.79 -0.06 11.84
CA ASP A 43 -7.03 -1.05 10.79
C ASP A 43 -5.76 -1.88 10.53
N ASP A 44 -4.58 -1.23 10.47
CA ASP A 44 -3.31 -1.92 10.34
C ASP A 44 -3.05 -2.86 11.53
N VAL A 45 -3.42 -2.44 12.76
CA VAL A 45 -3.31 -3.28 13.97
C VAL A 45 -4.17 -4.54 13.84
N GLN A 46 -5.40 -4.39 13.38
CA GLN A 46 -6.31 -5.54 13.23
C GLN A 46 -5.83 -6.52 12.16
N GLU A 47 -5.27 -6.02 11.05
CA GLU A 47 -4.67 -6.85 10.01
C GLU A 47 -3.55 -7.74 10.55
N PHE A 48 -2.62 -7.16 11.31
CA PHE A 48 -1.53 -7.93 11.91
C PHE A 48 -2.01 -8.92 12.96
N ARG A 49 -2.97 -8.55 13.78
CA ARG A 49 -3.57 -9.47 14.78
C ARG A 49 -4.24 -10.68 14.11
N ALA A 50 -4.86 -10.48 12.95
CA ALA A 50 -5.49 -11.58 12.20
C ALA A 50 -4.48 -12.64 11.72
N ILE A 51 -3.20 -12.28 11.59
CA ILE A 51 -2.10 -13.22 11.26
C ILE A 51 -1.27 -13.62 12.49
N GLY A 52 -1.77 -13.35 13.71
CA GLY A 52 -1.13 -13.73 14.96
C GLY A 52 0.00 -12.80 15.43
N ILE A 53 0.15 -11.63 14.85
CA ILE A 53 1.16 -10.64 15.23
C ILE A 53 0.46 -9.43 15.86
N ASP A 54 0.75 -9.14 17.14
CA ASP A 54 0.27 -7.88 17.75
C ASP A 54 1.35 -6.79 17.66
N PRO A 55 1.18 -5.78 16.77
CA PRO A 55 2.17 -4.73 16.57
C PRO A 55 2.45 -3.90 17.83
N LEU A 56 1.49 -3.84 18.75
CA LEU A 56 1.61 -3.08 20.00
C LEU A 56 2.55 -3.76 21.00
N LEU A 57 2.71 -5.06 20.92
CA LEU A 57 3.57 -5.85 21.81
C LEU A 57 5.02 -5.94 21.33
N ILE A 58 5.29 -5.64 20.05
CA ILE A 58 6.64 -5.74 19.49
C ILE A 58 7.49 -4.55 19.93
N LYS A 59 8.62 -4.83 20.56
CA LYS A 59 9.57 -3.81 20.99
C LYS A 59 10.37 -3.24 19.81
N PRO A 60 10.91 -1.99 19.90
CA PRO A 60 11.66 -1.37 18.81
C PRO A 60 12.90 -2.14 18.33
N ASP A 61 13.54 -2.91 19.23
CA ASP A 61 14.71 -3.73 19.00
C ASP A 61 14.40 -5.16 18.53
N GLN A 62 13.12 -5.48 18.35
CA GLN A 62 12.67 -6.77 17.84
C GLN A 62 12.50 -6.74 16.32
N TYR A 63 12.65 -7.90 15.71
CA TYR A 63 12.51 -8.12 14.26
C TYR A 63 11.62 -9.32 13.99
N VAL A 64 10.77 -9.22 12.99
CA VAL A 64 9.87 -10.29 12.55
C VAL A 64 10.13 -10.61 11.10
N LEU A 65 10.43 -11.87 10.80
CA LEU A 65 10.49 -12.38 9.44
C LEU A 65 9.06 -12.62 8.95
N MET A 66 8.61 -11.84 7.97
CA MET A 66 7.25 -11.86 7.46
C MET A 66 7.02 -12.91 6.37
N SER A 67 8.09 -13.35 5.70
CA SER A 67 8.03 -14.35 4.64
C SER A 67 9.32 -15.14 4.58
N THR A 68 9.19 -16.45 4.31
CA THR A 68 10.32 -17.34 4.03
C THR A 68 10.70 -17.36 2.54
N THR A 69 10.05 -16.56 1.71
CA THR A 69 10.38 -16.39 0.30
C THR A 69 11.17 -15.11 0.10
N GLN A 70 12.31 -15.21 -0.57
CA GLN A 70 13.13 -14.05 -0.92
C GLN A 70 12.55 -13.27 -2.08
N ASP A 71 12.63 -11.94 -2.00
CA ASP A 71 12.33 -11.03 -3.09
C ASP A 71 13.63 -10.63 -3.81
N LEU A 72 13.91 -11.28 -4.92
CA LEU A 72 15.14 -11.08 -5.68
C LEU A 72 15.26 -9.68 -6.32
N GLU A 73 14.16 -8.94 -6.44
CA GLU A 73 14.18 -7.56 -6.94
C GLU A 73 14.40 -6.53 -5.83
N ALA A 74 14.45 -6.94 -4.57
CA ALA A 74 14.59 -6.02 -3.44
C ALA A 74 15.83 -5.13 -3.55
N ALA A 75 16.97 -5.66 -3.97
CA ALA A 75 18.21 -4.89 -4.11
C ALA A 75 18.04 -3.71 -5.09
N TYR A 76 17.34 -3.92 -6.20
CA TYR A 76 17.04 -2.85 -7.15
C TYR A 76 16.12 -1.78 -6.53
N ARG A 77 15.05 -2.21 -5.85
CA ARG A 77 14.13 -1.27 -5.20
C ARG A 77 14.80 -0.45 -4.10
N TRP A 78 15.70 -1.06 -3.33
CA TRP A 78 16.46 -0.35 -2.30
C TRP A 78 17.42 0.69 -2.87
N ASN A 79 18.03 0.46 -4.03
CA ASN A 79 18.83 1.46 -4.72
C ASN A 79 17.97 2.65 -5.17
N VAL A 80 16.82 2.40 -5.78
CA VAL A 80 15.85 3.45 -6.15
C VAL A 80 15.39 4.24 -4.93
N LEU A 81 15.12 3.55 -3.80
CA LEU A 81 14.75 4.16 -2.53
C LEU A 81 15.84 5.13 -2.04
N ASP A 82 17.10 4.70 -2.05
CA ASP A 82 18.22 5.52 -1.58
C ASP A 82 18.40 6.80 -2.42
N ASP A 83 18.16 6.74 -3.71
CA ASP A 83 18.22 7.90 -4.61
C ASP A 83 17.09 8.90 -4.35
N ILE A 84 15.86 8.41 -4.22
CA ILE A 84 14.71 9.27 -3.90
C ILE A 84 14.85 9.87 -2.50
N ARG A 85 15.34 9.10 -1.53
CA ARG A 85 15.54 9.57 -0.15
C ARG A 85 16.43 10.81 -0.06
N LYS A 86 17.46 10.93 -0.91
CA LYS A 86 18.39 12.06 -0.96
C LYS A 86 17.76 13.34 -1.51
N GLN A 87 16.65 13.23 -2.23
CA GLN A 87 15.98 14.37 -2.83
C GLN A 87 15.38 15.31 -1.77
N LYS A 88 15.40 16.62 -2.05
CA LYS A 88 14.82 17.65 -1.18
C LYS A 88 13.35 17.93 -1.51
N ILE A 89 12.52 16.89 -1.45
CA ILE A 89 11.09 16.97 -1.70
C ILE A 89 10.29 16.50 -0.47
N SER A 90 8.99 16.77 -0.45
CA SER A 90 8.12 16.42 0.68
C SER A 90 8.07 14.90 0.91
N THR A 91 7.78 14.48 2.14
CA THR A 91 7.58 13.06 2.48
C THR A 91 6.55 12.41 1.56
N LYS A 92 5.43 13.08 1.31
CA LYS A 92 4.37 12.59 0.44
C LYS A 92 4.83 12.44 -1.01
N SER A 93 5.59 13.41 -1.52
CA SER A 93 6.18 13.34 -2.87
C SER A 93 7.19 12.18 -2.99
N LYS A 94 8.03 11.94 -1.98
CA LYS A 94 8.95 10.79 -1.96
C LYS A 94 8.22 9.47 -2.06
N ILE A 95 7.16 9.30 -1.26
CA ILE A 95 6.34 8.08 -1.27
C ILE A 95 5.73 7.88 -2.66
N LEU A 96 5.10 8.91 -3.21
CA LEU A 96 4.46 8.82 -4.51
C LEU A 96 5.47 8.50 -5.63
N GLU A 97 6.61 9.17 -5.65
CA GLU A 97 7.65 8.92 -6.64
C GLU A 97 8.19 7.48 -6.55
N TYR A 98 8.40 6.99 -5.33
CA TYR A 98 8.84 5.62 -5.11
C TYR A 98 7.82 4.59 -5.58
N LEU A 99 6.54 4.80 -5.27
CA LEU A 99 5.46 3.95 -5.75
C LEU A 99 5.33 3.99 -7.28
N LYS A 100 5.49 5.16 -7.90
CA LYS A 100 5.49 5.31 -9.37
C LYS A 100 6.65 4.58 -10.06
N LYS A 101 7.82 4.52 -9.43
CA LYS A 101 8.95 3.70 -9.92
C LYS A 101 8.71 2.19 -9.78
N ASN A 102 7.72 1.80 -8.97
CA ASN A 102 7.38 0.42 -8.65
C ASN A 102 5.91 0.08 -8.94
N ILE A 103 5.32 0.64 -10.00
CA ILE A 103 3.93 0.37 -10.40
C ILE A 103 3.74 -1.14 -10.59
N GLY A 104 2.66 -1.68 -10.02
CA GLY A 104 2.32 -3.10 -10.08
C GLY A 104 3.18 -4.01 -9.21
N LYS A 105 4.21 -3.46 -8.54
CA LYS A 105 5.08 -4.22 -7.63
C LYS A 105 4.68 -4.01 -6.17
N GLN A 106 4.88 -5.05 -5.38
CA GLN A 106 4.65 -5.01 -3.95
C GLN A 106 5.76 -4.19 -3.25
N VAL A 107 5.36 -3.16 -2.52
CA VAL A 107 6.24 -2.31 -1.69
C VAL A 107 5.89 -2.53 -0.23
N THR A 108 6.88 -2.81 0.59
CA THR A 108 6.67 -3.08 2.01
C THR A 108 6.63 -1.80 2.85
N GLY A 109 5.95 -1.84 4.00
CA GLY A 109 5.97 -0.74 4.98
C GLY A 109 7.39 -0.45 5.50
N GLU A 110 8.29 -1.45 5.54
CA GLU A 110 9.69 -1.24 5.91
C GLU A 110 10.42 -0.37 4.88
N GLU A 111 10.17 -0.58 3.58
CA GLU A 111 10.73 0.26 2.51
C GLU A 111 10.22 1.71 2.64
N LEU A 112 8.93 1.92 2.88
CA LEU A 112 8.34 3.26 3.04
C LEU A 112 8.84 3.97 4.31
N SER A 113 9.02 3.24 5.40
CA SER A 113 9.62 3.75 6.63
C SER A 113 11.07 4.18 6.40
N ALA A 114 11.87 3.33 5.74
CA ALA A 114 13.27 3.61 5.42
C ALA A 114 13.43 4.77 4.44
N LEU A 115 12.52 4.90 3.47
CA LEU A 115 12.49 5.99 2.49
C LEU A 115 12.34 7.35 3.15
N THR A 116 11.41 7.45 4.09
CA THR A 116 10.97 8.74 4.62
C THR A 116 11.65 9.13 5.93
N LYS A 117 12.06 8.13 6.72
CA LYS A 117 12.60 8.29 8.09
C LYS A 117 11.70 9.10 9.03
N THR A 118 10.39 9.10 8.79
CA THR A 118 9.39 9.80 9.61
C THR A 118 8.38 8.82 10.16
N LYS A 119 7.77 9.14 11.30
CA LYS A 119 6.71 8.32 11.90
C LYS A 119 5.38 8.43 11.13
N GLU A 120 5.22 9.46 10.32
CA GLU A 120 3.96 9.83 9.65
C GLU A 120 3.80 9.19 8.26
N TRP A 121 4.70 8.34 7.80
CA TRP A 121 4.68 7.82 6.43
C TRP A 121 3.38 7.06 6.10
N ALA A 122 2.88 6.24 7.02
CA ALA A 122 1.66 5.47 6.82
C ALA A 122 0.44 6.39 6.63
N ARG A 123 0.35 7.48 7.40
CA ARG A 123 -0.66 8.53 7.23
C ARG A 123 -0.54 9.17 5.84
N ARG A 124 0.68 9.47 5.38
CA ARG A 124 0.89 10.08 4.04
C ARG A 124 0.47 9.15 2.91
N VAL A 125 0.66 7.84 3.06
CA VAL A 125 0.14 6.85 2.08
C VAL A 125 -1.39 6.91 2.03
N ARG A 126 -2.07 6.96 3.19
CA ARG A 126 -3.54 7.10 3.24
C ARG A 126 -4.01 8.39 2.58
N GLU A 127 -3.37 9.52 2.86
CA GLU A 127 -3.70 10.80 2.22
C GLU A 127 -3.58 10.72 0.69
N LEU A 128 -2.52 10.11 0.17
CA LEU A 128 -2.37 9.87 -1.28
C LEU A 128 -3.54 9.06 -1.86
N ARG A 129 -3.99 8.02 -1.15
CA ARG A 129 -5.10 7.17 -1.56
C ARG A 129 -6.46 7.86 -1.42
N THR A 130 -6.76 8.35 -0.21
CA THR A 130 -8.12 8.80 0.14
C THR A 130 -8.41 10.25 -0.25
N GLU A 131 -7.41 11.14 -0.19
CA GLU A 131 -7.60 12.56 -0.48
C GLU A 131 -7.19 12.93 -1.91
N GLU A 132 -6.11 12.32 -2.40
CA GLU A 132 -5.59 12.62 -3.73
C GLU A 132 -6.05 11.61 -4.80
N GLY A 133 -6.64 10.47 -4.40
CA GLY A 133 -7.21 9.50 -5.34
C GLY A 133 -6.18 8.70 -6.14
N TRP A 134 -4.98 8.47 -5.59
CA TRP A 134 -4.05 7.53 -6.19
C TRP A 134 -4.51 6.09 -5.93
N PRO A 135 -4.44 5.18 -6.93
CA PRO A 135 -4.88 3.80 -6.80
C PRO A 135 -3.85 2.96 -6.02
N ILE A 136 -3.61 3.37 -4.76
CA ILE A 136 -2.75 2.63 -3.83
C ILE A 136 -3.64 1.64 -3.07
N VAL A 137 -3.37 0.36 -3.25
CA VAL A 137 -4.14 -0.73 -2.62
C VAL A 137 -3.31 -1.43 -1.54
N THR A 138 -4.02 -2.00 -0.59
CA THR A 138 -3.51 -2.87 0.48
C THR A 138 -4.45 -4.06 0.63
N LYS A 139 -4.14 -5.01 1.52
CA LYS A 139 -5.02 -6.14 1.83
C LYS A 139 -6.46 -5.70 2.10
N ASN A 140 -6.66 -4.73 2.99
CA ASN A 140 -8.00 -4.26 3.37
C ASN A 140 -8.54 -3.14 2.47
N ALA A 141 -7.70 -2.54 1.64
CA ALA A 141 -8.12 -1.44 0.77
C ALA A 141 -8.02 -1.84 -0.71
N GLY A 142 -8.76 -2.87 -1.10
CA GLY A 142 -9.00 -3.24 -2.49
C GLY A 142 -8.28 -4.49 -3.01
N ARG A 143 -7.39 -5.13 -2.22
CA ARG A 143 -6.61 -6.29 -2.67
C ARG A 143 -6.41 -7.34 -1.58
N GLU A 144 -7.41 -8.18 -1.34
CA GLU A 144 -7.37 -9.25 -0.31
C GLU A 144 -6.23 -10.27 -0.52
N ASP A 145 -5.75 -10.41 -1.74
CA ASP A 145 -4.63 -11.28 -2.11
C ASP A 145 -3.25 -10.75 -1.68
N LEU A 146 -3.16 -9.46 -1.32
CA LEU A 146 -1.90 -8.90 -0.84
C LEU A 146 -1.58 -9.35 0.59
N PRO A 147 -0.30 -9.58 0.90
CA PRO A 147 0.13 -9.76 2.28
C PRO A 147 -0.12 -8.52 3.12
N VAL A 148 -0.30 -8.72 4.43
CA VAL A 148 -0.43 -7.61 5.39
C VAL A 148 0.82 -6.74 5.40
N GLY A 149 0.62 -5.41 5.44
CA GLY A 149 1.72 -4.44 5.45
C GLY A 149 2.36 -4.16 4.10
N VAL A 150 1.76 -4.65 3.02
CA VAL A 150 2.18 -4.40 1.64
C VAL A 150 1.29 -3.35 1.00
N TYR A 151 1.91 -2.49 0.22
CA TYR A 151 1.30 -1.42 -0.56
C TYR A 151 1.62 -1.62 -2.04
N LEU A 152 0.66 -1.35 -2.91
CA LEU A 152 0.85 -1.47 -4.35
C LEU A 152 0.16 -0.31 -5.05
N LEU A 153 0.87 0.41 -5.91
CA LEU A 153 0.27 1.37 -6.83
C LEU A 153 -0.10 0.64 -8.12
N GLU A 154 -1.39 0.57 -8.43
CA GLU A 154 -1.89 -0.21 -9.56
C GLU A 154 -1.60 0.42 -10.92
N SER A 155 -1.59 1.76 -10.98
CA SER A 155 -1.29 2.51 -12.20
C SER A 155 -0.84 3.93 -11.88
N ASP A 156 -0.25 4.64 -12.86
CA ASP A 156 0.05 6.08 -12.78
C ASP A 156 -1.19 6.93 -13.16
N ARG A 157 -2.36 6.44 -12.80
CA ARG A 157 -3.63 7.13 -13.08
C ARG A 157 -4.25 7.61 -11.79
N GLN A 158 -4.28 8.90 -11.59
CA GLN A 158 -4.96 9.53 -10.46
C GLN A 158 -6.46 9.65 -10.76
N ALA A 159 -7.32 9.36 -9.79
CA ALA A 159 -8.76 9.52 -9.92
C ALA A 159 -9.15 10.96 -10.31
N HIS A 160 -10.25 11.11 -11.04
CA HIS A 160 -10.80 12.43 -11.35
C HIS A 160 -11.10 13.22 -10.08
N ALA A 161 -10.99 14.54 -10.13
CA ALA A 161 -11.08 15.39 -8.94
C ALA A 161 -12.40 15.21 -8.16
N HIS A 162 -13.48 14.90 -8.85
CA HIS A 162 -14.80 14.65 -8.24
C HIS A 162 -14.99 13.24 -7.68
N ASP A 163 -14.12 12.29 -8.04
CA ASP A 163 -14.10 10.91 -7.51
C ASP A 163 -13.00 10.68 -6.45
N ARG A 164 -12.45 11.77 -5.95
CA ARG A 164 -11.49 11.75 -4.82
C ARG A 164 -12.20 11.90 -3.48
N LYS A 165 -11.40 11.82 -2.40
CA LYS A 165 -11.86 12.02 -1.01
C LYS A 165 -12.86 10.97 -0.50
N ILE A 166 -12.85 9.76 -1.09
CA ILE A 166 -13.68 8.65 -0.61
C ILE A 166 -12.95 7.98 0.56
N PRO A 167 -13.54 7.96 1.78
CA PRO A 167 -12.95 7.30 2.94
C PRO A 167 -12.76 5.79 2.72
N ASP A 168 -11.70 5.22 3.29
CA ASP A 168 -11.41 3.79 3.15
C ASP A 168 -12.57 2.87 3.58
N PRO A 169 -13.28 3.10 4.72
CA PRO A 169 -14.42 2.25 5.09
C PRO A 169 -15.54 2.25 4.04
N VAL A 170 -15.80 3.41 3.42
CA VAL A 170 -16.80 3.51 2.35
C VAL A 170 -16.33 2.78 1.10
N ARG A 171 -15.05 2.95 0.74
CA ARG A 171 -14.43 2.27 -0.40
C ARG A 171 -14.53 0.74 -0.25
N VAL A 172 -14.15 0.21 0.91
CA VAL A 172 -14.23 -1.23 1.21
C VAL A 172 -15.68 -1.72 1.12
N ASN A 173 -16.63 -0.99 1.70
CA ASN A 173 -18.05 -1.34 1.67
C ASN A 173 -18.57 -1.43 0.23
N VAL A 174 -18.29 -0.42 -0.62
CA VAL A 174 -18.74 -0.41 -2.02
C VAL A 174 -18.10 -1.56 -2.81
N LEU A 175 -16.79 -1.76 -2.70
CA LEU A 175 -16.09 -2.85 -3.40
C LEU A 175 -16.63 -4.23 -2.98
N THR A 176 -16.88 -4.43 -1.69
CA THR A 176 -17.44 -5.69 -1.16
C THR A 176 -18.88 -5.90 -1.64
N ARG A 177 -19.73 -4.87 -1.58
CA ARG A 177 -21.11 -4.91 -2.09
C ARG A 177 -21.14 -5.30 -3.56
N ASP A 178 -20.23 -4.74 -4.36
CA ASP A 178 -20.14 -4.96 -5.81
C ASP A 178 -19.28 -6.19 -6.16
N HIS A 179 -18.93 -7.02 -5.15
CA HIS A 179 -18.15 -8.27 -5.31
C HIS A 179 -16.83 -8.08 -6.04
N PHE A 180 -16.15 -6.93 -5.86
CA PHE A 180 -14.92 -6.56 -6.56
C PHE A 180 -15.04 -6.68 -8.08
N ARG A 181 -16.19 -6.27 -8.64
CA ARG A 181 -16.50 -6.32 -10.06
C ARG A 181 -17.01 -4.97 -10.56
N CYS A 182 -16.72 -4.69 -11.83
CA CYS A 182 -17.35 -3.58 -12.53
C CYS A 182 -18.85 -3.82 -12.64
N THR A 183 -19.67 -2.92 -12.09
CA THR A 183 -21.14 -3.04 -12.14
C THR A 183 -21.71 -2.89 -13.55
N LYS A 184 -20.97 -2.26 -14.48
CA LYS A 184 -21.39 -2.07 -15.89
C LYS A 184 -21.07 -3.26 -16.80
N CYS A 185 -19.84 -3.80 -16.72
CA CYS A 185 -19.41 -4.87 -17.65
C CYS A 185 -19.04 -6.20 -16.96
N GLY A 186 -19.15 -6.30 -15.64
CA GLY A 186 -18.86 -7.51 -14.88
C GLY A 186 -17.38 -7.85 -14.74
N TRP A 187 -16.46 -7.06 -15.31
CA TRP A 187 -15.04 -7.32 -15.24
C TRP A 187 -14.54 -7.32 -13.80
N SER A 188 -13.68 -8.27 -13.48
CA SER A 188 -12.95 -8.35 -12.22
C SER A 188 -11.47 -8.59 -12.50
N ARG A 189 -10.65 -8.40 -11.47
CA ARG A 189 -9.19 -8.56 -11.59
C ARG A 189 -8.78 -9.99 -11.99
N ASP A 190 -9.56 -11.00 -11.62
CA ASP A 190 -9.32 -12.40 -12.03
C ASP A 190 -9.34 -12.60 -13.54
N MET A 191 -9.96 -11.65 -14.28
CA MET A 191 -10.04 -11.63 -15.74
C MET A 191 -8.90 -10.84 -16.39
N LEU A 192 -7.94 -10.33 -15.59
CA LEU A 192 -6.85 -9.53 -16.11
C LEU A 192 -5.97 -10.33 -17.06
N SER A 193 -5.76 -9.80 -18.26
CA SER A 193 -4.80 -10.32 -19.25
C SER A 193 -3.86 -9.21 -19.74
N PRO A 194 -2.70 -9.56 -20.31
CA PRO A 194 -1.73 -8.56 -20.78
C PRO A 194 -2.33 -7.54 -21.77
N ASP A 195 -3.20 -7.99 -22.68
CA ASP A 195 -3.79 -7.17 -23.74
C ASP A 195 -5.13 -6.52 -23.34
N ASP A 196 -5.67 -6.82 -22.16
CA ASP A 196 -6.92 -6.23 -21.69
C ASP A 196 -6.68 -4.76 -21.30
N PRO A 197 -7.43 -3.79 -21.88
CA PRO A 197 -7.32 -2.38 -21.51
C PRO A 197 -7.84 -2.11 -20.09
N ARG A 198 -8.63 -3.04 -19.53
CA ARG A 198 -9.14 -2.94 -18.15
C ARG A 198 -8.04 -3.40 -17.20
N LYS A 199 -7.54 -2.53 -16.36
CA LYS A 199 -6.40 -2.80 -15.46
C LYS A 199 -6.74 -2.71 -13.98
N MET A 200 -7.78 -1.94 -13.63
CA MET A 200 -8.13 -1.64 -12.25
C MET A 200 -9.61 -1.33 -12.09
N LEU A 201 -10.08 -1.40 -10.85
CA LEU A 201 -11.40 -0.95 -10.42
C LEU A 201 -11.29 0.44 -9.79
N GLU A 202 -12.19 1.32 -10.16
CA GLU A 202 -12.35 2.68 -9.65
C GLU A 202 -13.74 2.85 -9.06
N LEU A 203 -13.89 3.74 -8.07
CA LEU A 203 -15.21 4.12 -7.57
C LEU A 203 -15.68 5.37 -8.30
N HIS A 204 -16.94 5.35 -8.69
CA HIS A 204 -17.59 6.43 -9.42
C HIS A 204 -18.80 6.94 -8.64
N HIS A 205 -18.94 8.29 -8.53
CA HIS A 205 -20.12 8.90 -7.94
C HIS A 205 -21.30 8.92 -8.94
N ILE A 206 -22.40 8.25 -8.60
CA ILE A 206 -23.65 8.28 -9.39
C ILE A 206 -24.14 9.72 -9.52
N HIS A 207 -24.23 10.42 -8.39
CA HIS A 207 -24.43 11.86 -8.34
C HIS A 207 -23.12 12.54 -7.98
N GLN A 208 -22.59 13.35 -8.88
CA GLN A 208 -21.23 13.89 -8.77
C GLN A 208 -21.06 14.76 -7.52
N HIS A 209 -19.93 14.63 -6.86
CA HIS A 209 -19.63 15.39 -5.63
C HIS A 209 -19.71 16.92 -5.84
N LYS A 210 -19.31 17.42 -7.02
CA LYS A 210 -19.41 18.85 -7.37
C LYS A 210 -20.86 19.36 -7.40
N ASP A 211 -21.82 18.47 -7.63
CA ASP A 211 -23.25 18.76 -7.71
C ASP A 211 -23.99 18.41 -6.39
N GLY A 212 -23.23 18.24 -5.29
CA GLY A 212 -23.77 17.94 -3.96
C GLY A 212 -23.87 16.45 -3.62
N GLY A 213 -23.35 15.56 -4.45
CA GLY A 213 -23.32 14.11 -4.19
C GLY A 213 -22.49 13.77 -2.95
N SER A 214 -23.00 12.84 -2.14
CA SER A 214 -22.35 12.39 -0.90
C SER A 214 -21.30 11.30 -1.16
N ASN A 215 -20.33 11.19 -0.23
CA ASN A 215 -19.37 10.06 -0.17
C ASN A 215 -19.97 8.87 0.61
N THR A 216 -21.22 8.50 0.34
CA THR A 216 -21.88 7.34 0.95
C THR A 216 -21.89 6.15 -0.02
N ALA A 217 -22.02 4.94 0.51
CA ALA A 217 -22.00 3.74 -0.33
C ALA A 217 -23.14 3.72 -1.37
N GLU A 218 -24.28 4.30 -1.04
CA GLU A 218 -25.47 4.37 -1.92
C GLU A 218 -25.21 5.24 -3.16
N ASN A 219 -24.34 6.24 -3.04
CA ASN A 219 -24.00 7.16 -4.14
C ASN A 219 -22.75 6.73 -4.93
N LEU A 220 -22.16 5.57 -4.61
CA LEU A 220 -20.95 5.09 -5.25
C LEU A 220 -21.17 3.74 -5.91
N ILE A 221 -20.55 3.52 -7.06
CA ILE A 221 -20.50 2.25 -7.76
C ILE A 221 -19.07 1.90 -8.16
N THR A 222 -18.81 0.60 -8.31
CA THR A 222 -17.53 0.10 -8.79
C THR A 222 -17.56 0.00 -10.31
N LEU A 223 -16.58 0.63 -10.98
CA LEU A 223 -16.37 0.54 -12.43
C LEU A 223 -14.93 0.11 -12.73
N CYS A 224 -14.70 -0.59 -13.86
CA CYS A 224 -13.35 -0.69 -14.37
C CYS A 224 -12.92 0.64 -15.02
N ASN A 225 -11.62 0.88 -15.16
CA ASN A 225 -11.09 2.12 -15.74
C ASN A 225 -11.66 2.44 -17.11
N VAL A 226 -11.99 1.45 -17.95
CA VAL A 226 -12.59 1.66 -19.28
C VAL A 226 -14.04 2.15 -19.18
N CYS A 227 -14.86 1.46 -18.37
CA CYS A 227 -16.25 1.88 -18.15
C CYS A 227 -16.34 3.22 -17.41
N HIS A 228 -15.38 3.51 -16.52
CA HIS A 228 -15.30 4.79 -15.83
C HIS A 228 -15.01 5.94 -16.80
N ASP A 229 -14.06 5.75 -17.75
CA ASP A 229 -13.78 6.71 -18.80
C ASP A 229 -14.98 6.96 -19.73
N GLU A 230 -15.76 5.92 -20.03
CA GLU A 230 -16.96 6.07 -20.84
C GLU A 230 -18.02 6.97 -20.19
N VAL A 231 -18.22 6.81 -18.88
CA VAL A 231 -19.18 7.64 -18.13
C VAL A 231 -18.75 9.12 -18.10
N HIS A 232 -17.45 9.40 -18.11
CA HIS A 232 -16.93 10.78 -18.09
C HIS A 232 -16.78 11.43 -19.48
N ARG A 233 -17.05 10.70 -20.57
CA ARG A 233 -17.05 11.25 -21.94
C ARG A 233 -18.37 11.93 -22.32
N HIS A 234 -19.39 11.75 -21.52
CA HIS A 234 -20.73 12.31 -21.69
C HIS A 234 -21.01 13.33 -20.58
#